data_08cefc39108daf77606b1eab2e308c21
#
_entry.id   08cefc39108daf77606b1eab2e308c21
#
_cell.length_a   1.000
_cell.length_b   1.000
_cell.length_c   1.000
_cell.angle_alpha   90.00
_cell.angle_beta   90.00
_cell.angle_gamma   90.00
#
_symmetry.space_group_name_H-M   'P 1'
#
loop_
_entity.id
_entity.type
_entity.pdbx_description
1 polymer ?
#
loop_
_entity_poly.entity_id
_entity_poly.type
_entity_poly.pdbx_seq_one_letter_code
_entity_poly.pdbx_strand_id
1 'polypeptide(L)'
;MKSKQIIKSLIFILALILVVQTSPFAYAHPSSQEGILAKTYHSGYGGYYIGGEDVGWSIDETFHTNGATMTYSFSSSDPYLTNTYKSYVNTGASRWSGTVTITNKTDGTGTGLICTYNDPDTYTVAKFCDYSANSSGHLTSWKIKINRAHTVNATTFAHEFGHAIGLNDLYASKNSNKLMYGYESRTATYPSSLDKWGAKVITGVHTTHAWGYKYYSTNAAGNVHVKYCTSCNGLSTVTEQCTYNSNNVCTKCGIPYGVQPYSTPDPSVGE
;
A
#
# COMPACT_ATOMS: atom_id res chain seq x y z
N MET A 1 -44.88 -36.54 23.77
CA MET A 1 -44.55 -35.09 23.92
C MET A 1 -43.06 -34.76 23.96
N LYS A 2 -42.12 -35.70 24.08
CA LYS A 2 -40.66 -35.44 24.16
C LYS A 2 -39.93 -35.19 22.83
N SER A 3 -40.47 -35.64 21.68
CA SER A 3 -39.81 -35.51 20.37
C SER A 3 -39.89 -34.10 19.75
N LYS A 4 -40.96 -33.37 20.01
CA LYS A 4 -41.13 -31.99 19.47
C LYS A 4 -40.24 -30.94 20.12
N GLN A 5 -39.80 -31.16 21.36
CA GLN A 5 -38.89 -30.24 22.04
C GLN A 5 -37.44 -30.42 21.57
N ILE A 6 -37.03 -31.63 21.23
CA ILE A 6 -35.68 -31.91 20.72
C ILE A 6 -35.48 -31.30 19.34
N ILE A 7 -36.49 -31.34 18.47
CA ILE A 7 -36.42 -30.74 17.13
C ILE A 7 -36.31 -29.21 17.22
N LYS A 8 -37.02 -28.55 18.15
CA LYS A 8 -36.92 -27.10 18.33
C LYS A 8 -35.54 -26.66 18.85
N SER A 9 -34.94 -27.44 19.75
CA SER A 9 -33.58 -27.15 20.25
C SER A 9 -32.51 -27.40 19.19
N LEU A 10 -32.68 -28.42 18.34
CA LEU A 10 -31.73 -28.67 17.24
C LEU A 10 -31.79 -27.56 16.17
N ILE A 11 -32.99 -27.04 15.83
CA ILE A 11 -33.14 -25.94 14.88
C ILE A 11 -32.54 -24.65 15.43
N PHE A 12 -32.63 -24.41 16.76
CA PHE A 12 -32.04 -23.23 17.38
C PHE A 12 -30.49 -23.30 17.42
N ILE A 13 -29.92 -24.49 17.64
CA ILE A 13 -28.47 -24.72 17.60
C ILE A 13 -27.96 -24.63 16.16
N LEU A 14 -28.70 -25.14 15.18
CA LEU A 14 -28.31 -25.03 13.78
C LEU A 14 -28.41 -23.58 13.26
N ALA A 15 -29.41 -22.80 13.72
CA ALA A 15 -29.50 -21.38 13.39
C ALA A 15 -28.39 -20.53 14.08
N LEU A 16 -27.95 -20.93 15.29
CA LEU A 16 -26.84 -20.25 15.96
C LEU A 16 -25.48 -20.54 15.33
N ILE A 17 -25.30 -21.73 14.72
CA ILE A 17 -24.07 -22.08 13.99
C ILE A 17 -24.01 -21.38 12.62
N LEU A 18 -25.15 -21.07 12.00
CA LEU A 18 -25.19 -20.37 10.71
C LEU A 18 -24.97 -18.83 10.83
N VAL A 19 -25.10 -18.26 12.03
CA VAL A 19 -24.91 -16.80 12.24
C VAL A 19 -23.47 -16.43 12.60
N VAL A 20 -22.58 -17.40 12.86
CA VAL A 20 -21.19 -17.14 13.22
C VAL A 20 -20.23 -17.11 12.01
N GLN A 21 -20.73 -17.31 10.78
CA GLN A 21 -19.85 -17.38 9.59
C GLN A 21 -19.99 -16.23 8.59
N THR A 22 -20.48 -15.07 8.99
CA THR A 22 -20.39 -13.89 8.12
C THR A 22 -19.91 -12.68 8.90
N SER A 23 -18.69 -12.74 9.41
CA SER A 23 -17.88 -11.55 9.56
C SER A 23 -16.99 -11.50 8.32
N PRO A 24 -17.25 -10.64 7.35
CA PRO A 24 -16.24 -10.26 6.40
C PRO A 24 -15.30 -9.28 7.12
N PHE A 25 -14.55 -9.79 8.10
CA PHE A 25 -13.30 -9.11 8.42
C PHE A 25 -12.37 -9.40 7.23
N ALA A 26 -12.50 -8.58 6.20
CA ALA A 26 -11.44 -8.43 5.23
C ALA A 26 -10.22 -7.93 6.03
N TYR A 27 -9.40 -8.86 6.49
CA TYR A 27 -8.09 -8.51 7.02
C TYR A 27 -7.32 -7.89 5.87
N ALA A 28 -6.98 -6.62 6.01
CA ALA A 28 -6.11 -5.92 5.10
C ALA A 28 -4.69 -6.51 5.26
N HIS A 29 -4.42 -7.60 4.56
CA HIS A 29 -3.09 -8.16 4.44
C HIS A 29 -2.68 -8.10 2.99
N PRO A 30 -1.69 -7.29 2.62
CA PRO A 30 -1.12 -7.31 1.28
C PRO A 30 -0.70 -8.72 0.85
N SER A 31 -0.18 -9.51 1.80
CA SER A 31 0.23 -10.89 1.59
C SER A 31 -0.91 -11.91 1.50
N SER A 32 -2.10 -11.61 2.05
CA SER A 32 -3.25 -12.51 2.05
C SER A 32 -4.16 -12.35 0.83
N GLN A 33 -3.92 -11.34 0.02
CA GLN A 33 -4.57 -11.21 -1.27
C GLN A 33 -3.99 -12.22 -2.24
N GLU A 34 -4.30 -13.48 -2.00
CA GLU A 34 -4.19 -14.62 -2.92
C GLU A 34 -2.76 -15.01 -3.35
N GLY A 35 -1.71 -14.46 -2.75
CA GLY A 35 -0.34 -14.70 -3.25
C GLY A 35 -0.17 -14.25 -4.71
N ILE A 36 -1.01 -13.34 -5.16
CA ILE A 36 -1.14 -12.96 -6.57
C ILE A 36 -0.07 -11.97 -6.99
N LEU A 37 0.37 -11.09 -6.05
CA LEU A 37 1.36 -10.07 -6.34
C LEU A 37 2.77 -10.53 -5.98
N ALA A 38 3.69 -10.37 -6.91
CA ALA A 38 5.08 -10.72 -6.72
C ALA A 38 5.73 -9.81 -5.66
N LYS A 39 6.49 -10.44 -4.75
CA LYS A 39 7.34 -9.75 -3.79
C LYS A 39 8.69 -9.47 -4.42
N THR A 40 9.18 -8.26 -4.28
CA THR A 40 10.48 -7.84 -4.76
C THR A 40 11.38 -7.55 -3.57
N TYR A 41 12.60 -8.10 -3.57
CA TYR A 41 13.60 -7.77 -2.56
C TYR A 41 14.29 -6.46 -2.91
N HIS A 42 14.41 -5.56 -1.94
CA HIS A 42 15.14 -4.30 -2.10
C HIS A 42 16.35 -4.28 -1.15
N SER A 43 17.55 -4.33 -1.72
CA SER A 43 18.80 -4.37 -0.95
C SER A 43 19.00 -3.13 -0.09
N GLY A 44 18.59 -1.96 -0.57
CA GLY A 44 18.72 -0.69 0.15
C GLY A 44 17.86 -0.58 1.41
N TYR A 45 16.76 -1.34 1.48
CA TYR A 45 15.88 -1.38 2.66
C TYR A 45 15.99 -2.69 3.45
N GLY A 46 16.74 -3.66 2.94
CA GLY A 46 16.97 -4.94 3.62
C GLY A 46 15.70 -5.80 3.77
N GLY A 47 14.69 -5.61 2.93
CA GLY A 47 13.41 -6.28 3.04
C GLY A 47 12.71 -6.56 1.71
N TYR A 48 11.62 -7.30 1.80
CA TYR A 48 10.70 -7.54 0.69
C TYR A 48 9.58 -6.51 0.70
N TYR A 49 9.14 -6.10 -0.48
CA TYR A 49 7.95 -5.26 -0.67
C TYR A 49 7.12 -5.76 -1.85
N ILE A 50 5.86 -5.40 -1.87
CA ILE A 50 4.96 -5.65 -2.99
C ILE A 50 4.89 -4.40 -3.86
N GLY A 51 4.96 -4.57 -5.18
CA GLY A 51 5.00 -3.45 -6.12
C GLY A 51 6.42 -2.99 -6.42
N GLY A 52 6.67 -1.70 -6.40
CA GLY A 52 7.97 -1.06 -6.62
C GLY A 52 7.96 0.01 -7.70
N GLU A 53 9.14 0.47 -8.06
CA GLU A 53 9.36 1.59 -8.99
C GLU A 53 8.71 1.39 -10.36
N ASP A 54 8.71 0.16 -10.88
CA ASP A 54 8.18 -0.12 -12.22
C ASP A 54 6.66 -0.12 -12.29
N VAL A 55 6.00 -0.45 -11.19
CA VAL A 55 4.54 -0.46 -11.10
C VAL A 55 3.98 0.89 -10.63
N GLY A 56 4.81 1.74 -10.05
CA GLY A 56 4.45 3.09 -9.62
C GLY A 56 3.72 3.17 -8.28
N TRP A 57 3.84 2.13 -7.45
CA TRP A 57 3.46 2.07 -6.04
C TRP A 57 4.25 0.95 -5.36
N SER A 58 4.49 1.09 -4.06
CA SER A 58 5.21 0.10 -3.27
C SER A 58 4.61 0.00 -1.87
N ILE A 59 4.56 -1.21 -1.32
CA ILE A 59 3.97 -1.50 -0.01
C ILE A 59 5.03 -2.17 0.86
N ASP A 60 5.21 -1.68 2.09
CA ASP A 60 5.95 -2.36 3.14
C ASP A 60 5.09 -3.49 3.74
N GLU A 61 5.66 -4.70 3.88
CA GLU A 61 4.95 -5.82 4.49
C GLU A 61 5.03 -5.82 6.02
N THR A 62 5.89 -4.99 6.62
CA THR A 62 6.14 -5.01 8.06
C THR A 62 5.08 -4.26 8.85
N PHE A 63 4.48 -3.24 8.26
CA PHE A 63 3.40 -2.46 8.90
C PHE A 63 2.43 -1.86 7.87
N HIS A 64 1.18 -1.70 8.27
CA HIS A 64 0.14 -1.04 7.48
C HIS A 64 -1.09 -0.73 8.33
N THR A 65 -2.00 0.10 7.80
CA THR A 65 -3.30 0.34 8.45
C THR A 65 -4.17 -0.91 8.42
N ASN A 66 -5.05 -1.04 9.43
CA ASN A 66 -6.03 -2.12 9.47
C ASN A 66 -7.31 -1.72 8.72
N GLY A 67 -7.41 -2.11 7.45
CA GLY A 67 -8.54 -1.76 6.59
C GLY A 67 -8.50 -0.32 6.09
N ALA A 68 -9.63 0.14 5.53
CA ALA A 68 -9.76 1.42 4.84
C ALA A 68 -10.10 2.61 5.78
N THR A 69 -9.87 2.46 7.08
CA THR A 69 -10.10 3.52 8.06
C THR A 69 -8.93 3.64 9.01
N MET A 70 -8.53 4.88 9.29
CA MET A 70 -7.51 5.18 10.30
C MET A 70 -7.84 6.47 11.01
N THR A 71 -7.29 6.62 12.21
CA THR A 71 -7.54 7.79 13.05
C THR A 71 -6.24 8.42 13.53
N TYR A 72 -6.26 9.71 13.77
CA TYR A 72 -5.17 10.43 14.40
C TYR A 72 -5.71 11.49 15.38
N SER A 73 -4.83 11.99 16.23
CA SER A 73 -5.09 13.12 17.13
C SER A 73 -3.91 14.10 17.08
N PHE A 74 -4.17 15.34 17.39
CA PHE A 74 -3.12 16.31 17.60
C PHE A 74 -2.61 16.23 19.05
N SER A 75 -1.30 16.35 19.22
CA SER A 75 -0.72 16.41 20.58
C SER A 75 -1.24 17.63 21.32
N SER A 76 -1.90 17.40 22.46
CA SER A 76 -2.41 18.46 23.33
C SER A 76 -1.30 19.17 24.12
N SER A 77 -0.16 18.50 24.30
CA SER A 77 0.99 19.02 25.04
C SER A 77 2.03 19.72 24.15
N ASP A 78 1.82 19.78 22.83
CA ASP A 78 2.75 20.45 21.91
C ASP A 78 2.32 21.91 21.67
N PRO A 79 3.04 22.89 22.25
CA PRO A 79 2.67 24.30 22.14
C PRO A 79 2.97 24.90 20.76
N TYR A 80 3.74 24.18 19.93
CA TYR A 80 4.13 24.64 18.59
C TYR A 80 3.20 24.16 17.49
N LEU A 81 2.21 23.34 17.81
CA LEU A 81 1.27 22.78 16.85
C LEU A 81 0.18 23.79 16.51
N THR A 82 0.49 24.71 15.60
CA THR A 82 -0.36 25.83 15.20
C THR A 82 -1.63 25.39 14.46
N ASN A 83 -2.63 26.28 14.39
CA ASN A 83 -3.84 26.04 13.59
C ASN A 83 -3.53 25.88 12.10
N THR A 84 -2.48 26.53 11.59
CA THR A 84 -2.00 26.36 10.21
C THR A 84 -1.54 24.93 9.98
N TYR A 85 -0.70 24.39 10.86
CA TYR A 85 -0.29 22.97 10.76
C TYR A 85 -1.48 22.03 10.84
N LYS A 86 -2.41 22.24 11.78
CA LYS A 86 -3.63 21.44 11.89
C LYS A 86 -4.47 21.47 10.62
N SER A 87 -4.59 22.64 9.98
CA SER A 87 -5.30 22.80 8.71
C SER A 87 -4.62 22.01 7.57
N TYR A 88 -3.29 22.09 7.47
CA TYR A 88 -2.54 21.33 6.46
C TYR A 88 -2.66 19.82 6.67
N VAL A 89 -2.57 19.35 7.91
CA VAL A 89 -2.75 17.93 8.26
C VAL A 89 -4.15 17.45 7.87
N ASN A 90 -5.20 18.17 8.28
CA ASN A 90 -6.59 17.83 7.94
C ASN A 90 -6.80 17.79 6.42
N THR A 91 -6.23 18.74 5.69
CA THR A 91 -6.29 18.79 4.22
C THR A 91 -5.54 17.63 3.60
N GLY A 92 -4.34 17.30 4.11
CA GLY A 92 -3.56 16.14 3.66
C GLY A 92 -4.31 14.83 3.85
N ALA A 93 -4.92 14.62 5.02
CA ALA A 93 -5.76 13.47 5.32
C ALA A 93 -6.95 13.35 4.34
N SER A 94 -7.63 14.45 4.05
CA SER A 94 -8.80 14.47 3.16
C SER A 94 -8.48 14.09 1.71
N ARG A 95 -7.23 14.24 1.26
CA ARG A 95 -6.81 13.87 -0.11
C ARG A 95 -6.86 12.38 -0.39
N TRP A 96 -6.89 11.53 0.65
CA TRP A 96 -7.08 10.09 0.54
C TRP A 96 -8.55 9.65 0.51
N SER A 97 -9.48 10.61 0.65
CA SER A 97 -10.92 10.35 0.59
C SER A 97 -11.31 9.52 -0.64
N GLY A 98 -12.24 8.57 -0.43
CA GLY A 98 -12.64 7.60 -1.44
C GLY A 98 -11.67 6.41 -1.61
N THR A 99 -10.56 6.41 -0.88
CA THR A 99 -9.62 5.26 -0.82
C THR A 99 -9.42 4.83 0.63
N VAL A 100 -9.00 5.73 1.48
CA VAL A 100 -8.88 5.53 2.93
C VAL A 100 -9.55 6.68 3.64
N THR A 101 -10.38 6.39 4.64
CA THR A 101 -10.99 7.39 5.52
C THR A 101 -10.05 7.67 6.68
N ILE A 102 -9.50 8.87 6.74
CA ILE A 102 -8.56 9.32 7.76
C ILE A 102 -9.24 10.37 8.63
N THR A 103 -9.49 10.06 9.90
CA THR A 103 -10.32 10.89 10.78
C THR A 103 -9.52 11.46 11.94
N ASN A 104 -9.63 12.77 12.15
CA ASN A 104 -9.11 13.43 13.34
C ASN A 104 -10.02 13.14 14.55
N LYS A 105 -9.44 12.60 15.60
CA LYS A 105 -10.10 12.37 16.90
C LYS A 105 -9.76 13.51 17.85
N THR A 106 -10.71 14.41 18.04
CA THR A 106 -10.52 15.61 18.88
C THR A 106 -10.45 15.32 20.37
N ASP A 107 -10.88 14.11 20.78
CA ASP A 107 -10.80 13.59 22.15
C ASP A 107 -9.42 13.00 22.52
N GLY A 108 -8.46 13.00 21.59
CA GLY A 108 -7.12 12.47 21.81
C GLY A 108 -7.00 10.94 21.68
N THR A 109 -8.05 10.24 21.26
CA THR A 109 -8.08 8.77 21.17
C THR A 109 -7.62 8.21 19.80
N GLY A 110 -7.10 9.05 18.91
CA GLY A 110 -6.55 8.62 17.62
C GLY A 110 -5.36 7.67 17.80
N THR A 111 -5.27 6.65 16.94
CA THR A 111 -4.11 5.73 16.91
C THR A 111 -2.83 6.42 16.47
N GLY A 112 -2.93 7.44 15.61
CA GLY A 112 -1.84 8.31 15.20
C GLY A 112 -1.73 9.56 16.05
N LEU A 113 -0.52 10.05 16.26
CA LEU A 113 -0.25 11.30 16.96
C LEU A 113 0.50 12.27 16.05
N ILE A 114 -0.06 13.45 15.87
CA ILE A 114 0.61 14.55 15.15
C ILE A 114 1.28 15.47 16.17
N CYS A 115 2.59 15.69 16.01
CA CYS A 115 3.38 16.58 16.86
C CYS A 115 4.48 17.28 16.06
N THR A 116 5.22 18.19 16.70
CA THR A 116 6.32 18.91 16.06
C THR A 116 7.67 18.49 16.66
N TYR A 117 8.73 18.79 15.91
CA TYR A 117 10.11 18.80 16.39
C TYR A 117 10.86 19.95 15.71
N ASN A 118 12.10 20.18 16.08
CA ASN A 118 12.93 21.19 15.44
C ASN A 118 14.31 20.61 15.18
N ASP A 119 14.66 20.47 13.92
CA ASP A 119 15.94 19.95 13.48
C ASP A 119 16.33 20.64 12.16
N PRO A 120 17.09 21.75 12.24
CA PRO A 120 17.52 22.49 11.06
C PRO A 120 18.63 21.79 10.26
N ASP A 121 19.27 20.78 10.84
CA ASP A 121 20.41 20.09 10.23
C ASP A 121 20.00 18.95 9.29
N THR A 122 18.70 18.67 9.18
CA THR A 122 18.15 17.69 8.24
C THR A 122 17.26 18.35 7.19
N TYR A 123 17.21 17.78 6.00
CA TYR A 123 16.27 18.19 4.93
C TYR A 123 14.85 17.60 5.11
N THR A 124 14.64 16.79 6.14
CA THR A 124 13.34 16.15 6.40
C THR A 124 12.34 17.20 6.90
N VAL A 125 11.34 17.49 6.12
CA VAL A 125 10.29 18.50 6.41
C VAL A 125 9.20 17.95 7.34
N ALA A 126 8.86 16.68 7.21
CA ALA A 126 8.01 15.91 8.12
C ALA A 126 8.41 14.43 8.01
N LYS A 127 7.96 13.61 8.97
CA LYS A 127 8.24 12.18 8.93
C LYS A 127 7.17 11.36 9.64
N PHE A 128 6.75 10.27 9.01
CA PHE A 128 6.10 9.15 9.66
C PHE A 128 7.13 8.37 10.48
N CYS A 129 6.87 8.11 11.76
CA CYS A 129 7.83 7.48 12.66
C CYS A 129 7.18 6.97 13.94
N ASP A 130 8.01 6.43 14.85
CA ASP A 130 7.62 5.98 16.20
C ASP A 130 6.35 5.11 16.17
N TYR A 131 6.34 4.11 15.29
CA TYR A 131 5.18 3.23 15.11
C TYR A 131 5.35 1.91 15.85
N SER A 132 4.22 1.32 16.18
CA SER A 132 4.10 -0.08 16.64
C SER A 132 3.04 -0.79 15.81
N ALA A 133 3.28 -2.06 15.53
CA ALA A 133 2.34 -2.92 14.83
C ALA A 133 2.11 -4.20 15.63
N ASN A 134 0.94 -4.81 15.47
CA ASN A 134 0.66 -6.13 16.02
C ASN A 134 1.31 -7.25 15.21
N SER A 135 1.13 -8.50 15.61
CA SER A 135 1.67 -9.67 14.91
C SER A 135 1.18 -9.85 13.47
N SER A 136 0.11 -9.15 13.10
CA SER A 136 -0.44 -9.12 11.74
C SER A 136 0.06 -7.94 10.92
N GLY A 137 1.00 -7.13 11.43
CA GLY A 137 1.49 -5.93 10.76
C GLY A 137 0.54 -4.72 10.84
N HIS A 138 -0.60 -4.83 11.53
CA HIS A 138 -1.51 -3.69 11.65
C HIS A 138 -0.98 -2.68 12.67
N LEU A 139 -0.89 -1.42 12.25
CA LEU A 139 -0.48 -0.31 13.10
C LEU A 139 -1.40 -0.17 14.32
N THR A 140 -0.82 -0.17 15.50
CA THR A 140 -1.49 0.05 16.79
C THR A 140 -1.19 1.44 17.34
N SER A 141 -0.06 2.02 16.98
CA SER A 141 0.28 3.43 17.23
C SER A 141 1.28 3.91 16.18
N TRP A 142 1.31 5.22 15.93
CA TRP A 142 2.25 5.84 15.00
C TRP A 142 2.30 7.35 15.21
N LYS A 143 3.31 8.02 14.67
CA LYS A 143 3.41 9.48 14.68
C LYS A 143 3.72 10.04 13.31
N ILE A 144 3.23 11.25 13.06
CA ILE A 144 3.78 12.16 12.06
C ILE A 144 4.38 13.35 12.81
N LYS A 145 5.69 13.56 12.66
CA LYS A 145 6.42 14.66 13.27
C LYS A 145 6.72 15.74 12.24
N ILE A 146 6.30 16.98 12.54
CA ILE A 146 6.48 18.16 11.69
C ILE A 146 7.79 18.84 12.07
N ASN A 147 8.70 19.00 11.13
CA ASN A 147 9.93 19.76 11.38
C ASN A 147 9.68 21.25 11.24
N ARG A 148 9.71 21.96 12.36
CA ARG A 148 9.47 23.41 12.41
C ARG A 148 10.55 24.26 11.74
N ALA A 149 11.72 23.68 11.47
CA ALA A 149 12.79 24.37 10.76
C ALA A 149 12.51 24.54 9.26
N HIS A 150 11.49 23.84 8.72
CA HIS A 150 11.15 23.83 7.31
C HIS A 150 9.71 24.22 7.03
N THR A 151 9.46 24.67 5.80
CA THR A 151 8.10 24.94 5.33
C THR A 151 7.42 23.64 4.94
N VAL A 152 6.21 23.43 5.45
CA VAL A 152 5.35 22.29 5.11
C VAL A 152 4.04 22.75 4.52
N ASN A 153 3.35 21.88 3.82
CA ASN A 153 2.04 22.13 3.25
C ASN A 153 1.16 20.86 3.26
N ALA A 154 -0.04 20.94 2.77
CA ALA A 154 -0.97 19.82 2.75
C ALA A 154 -0.48 18.63 1.92
N THR A 155 0.37 18.84 0.92
CA THR A 155 0.96 17.75 0.12
C THR A 155 1.94 16.91 0.95
N THR A 156 2.76 17.57 1.77
CA THR A 156 3.65 16.91 2.73
C THR A 156 2.85 15.94 3.60
N PHE A 157 1.74 16.39 4.18
CA PHE A 157 0.95 15.52 5.05
C PHE A 157 0.18 14.43 4.30
N ALA A 158 -0.28 14.71 3.09
CA ALA A 158 -0.86 13.64 2.27
C ALA A 158 0.16 12.52 1.99
N HIS A 159 1.42 12.85 1.76
CA HIS A 159 2.53 11.91 1.59
C HIS A 159 2.78 11.11 2.88
N GLU A 160 2.92 11.79 4.02
CA GLU A 160 3.15 11.11 5.31
C GLU A 160 2.00 10.19 5.72
N PHE A 161 0.76 10.54 5.39
CA PHE A 161 -0.38 9.64 5.55
C PHE A 161 -0.29 8.41 4.63
N GLY A 162 0.34 8.54 3.45
CA GLY A 162 0.65 7.41 2.59
C GLY A 162 1.52 6.38 3.30
N HIS A 163 2.55 6.82 4.03
CA HIS A 163 3.36 5.94 4.88
C HIS A 163 2.55 5.32 6.01
N ALA A 164 1.69 6.08 6.67
CA ALA A 164 0.82 5.54 7.70
C ALA A 164 -0.21 4.51 7.15
N ILE A 165 -0.59 4.61 5.88
CA ILE A 165 -1.37 3.56 5.21
C ILE A 165 -0.53 2.29 5.01
N GLY A 166 0.78 2.41 4.76
CA GLY A 166 1.73 1.34 4.49
C GLY A 166 2.41 1.44 3.11
N LEU A 167 2.34 2.60 2.47
CA LEU A 167 3.05 2.84 1.20
C LEU A 167 4.49 3.27 1.46
N ASN A 168 5.40 2.78 0.63
CA ASN A 168 6.80 3.20 0.61
C ASN A 168 7.02 4.37 -0.34
N ASP A 169 8.15 5.06 -0.15
CA ASP A 169 8.67 6.02 -1.11
C ASP A 169 9.04 5.36 -2.45
N LEU A 170 8.92 6.17 -3.50
CA LEU A 170 9.42 5.90 -4.84
C LEU A 170 10.48 6.93 -5.18
N TYR A 171 11.59 6.52 -5.76
CA TYR A 171 12.73 7.40 -6.03
C TYR A 171 13.08 7.53 -7.52
N ALA A 172 12.63 6.60 -8.39
CA ALA A 172 12.88 6.70 -9.82
C ALA A 172 12.14 7.91 -10.42
N SER A 173 12.82 8.72 -11.21
CA SER A 173 12.30 9.97 -11.80
C SER A 173 11.00 9.81 -12.59
N LYS A 174 10.76 8.64 -13.19
CA LYS A 174 9.48 8.30 -13.84
C LYS A 174 8.27 8.34 -12.89
N ASN A 175 8.51 8.30 -11.57
CA ASN A 175 7.49 8.36 -10.53
C ASN A 175 7.31 9.77 -9.94
N SER A 176 8.00 10.80 -10.46
CA SER A 176 7.90 12.19 -9.95
C SER A 176 6.48 12.76 -9.96
N ASN A 177 5.58 12.18 -10.72
CA ASN A 177 4.15 12.53 -10.78
C ASN A 177 3.27 11.70 -9.81
N LYS A 178 3.88 10.97 -8.87
CA LYS A 178 3.19 10.24 -7.79
C LYS A 178 3.30 11.02 -6.49
N LEU A 179 2.29 10.88 -5.62
CA LEU A 179 2.35 11.47 -4.28
C LEU A 179 3.45 10.83 -3.45
N MET A 180 3.65 9.51 -3.59
CA MET A 180 4.67 8.76 -2.86
C MET A 180 6.07 8.87 -3.48
N TYR A 181 6.33 9.83 -4.36
CA TYR A 181 7.69 10.16 -4.77
C TYR A 181 8.44 10.83 -3.62
N GLY A 182 9.55 10.22 -3.17
CA GLY A 182 10.26 10.57 -1.94
C GLY A 182 11.02 11.90 -1.95
N TYR A 183 11.06 12.63 -3.10
CA TYR A 183 11.72 13.92 -3.18
C TYR A 183 10.73 15.08 -3.25
N GLU A 184 11.13 16.24 -2.73
CA GLU A 184 10.35 17.49 -2.78
C GLU A 184 10.07 17.99 -4.21
N SER A 185 10.83 17.51 -5.20
CA SER A 185 10.59 17.77 -6.63
C SER A 185 9.36 17.06 -7.20
N ARG A 186 8.58 16.34 -6.37
CA ARG A 186 7.31 15.73 -6.79
C ARG A 186 6.37 16.77 -7.38
N THR A 187 5.70 16.40 -8.47
CA THR A 187 4.71 17.28 -9.12
C THR A 187 3.27 16.98 -8.68
N ALA A 188 3.03 15.80 -8.08
CA ALA A 188 1.72 15.43 -7.55
C ALA A 188 1.42 16.15 -6.25
N THR A 189 0.22 16.72 -6.16
CA THR A 189 -0.33 17.29 -4.92
C THR A 189 -1.41 16.41 -4.29
N TYR A 190 -1.91 15.43 -5.03
CA TYR A 190 -2.91 14.44 -4.62
C TYR A 190 -2.41 13.03 -4.91
N PRO A 191 -2.91 12.01 -4.19
CA PRO A 191 -2.63 10.62 -4.54
C PRO A 191 -3.02 10.34 -6.00
N SER A 192 -2.07 9.85 -6.79
CA SER A 192 -2.33 9.39 -8.15
C SER A 192 -3.22 8.14 -8.15
N SER A 193 -3.66 7.72 -9.32
CA SER A 193 -4.39 6.44 -9.44
C SER A 193 -3.57 5.26 -8.93
N LEU A 194 -2.25 5.27 -9.12
CA LEU A 194 -1.36 4.20 -8.68
C LEU A 194 -1.08 4.27 -7.17
N ASP A 195 -0.90 5.44 -6.56
CA ASP A 195 -0.86 5.58 -5.10
C ASP A 195 -2.14 5.00 -4.46
N LYS A 196 -3.30 5.34 -5.03
CA LYS A 196 -4.60 4.81 -4.58
C LYS A 196 -4.73 3.31 -4.78
N TRP A 197 -4.17 2.74 -5.86
CA TRP A 197 -4.16 1.30 -6.06
C TRP A 197 -3.33 0.57 -5.01
N GLY A 198 -2.12 1.07 -4.70
CA GLY A 198 -1.31 0.54 -3.60
C GLY A 198 -2.07 0.56 -2.27
N ALA A 199 -2.70 1.70 -1.93
CA ALA A 199 -3.53 1.82 -0.73
C ALA A 199 -4.73 0.84 -0.73
N LYS A 200 -5.40 0.62 -1.86
CA LYS A 200 -6.49 -0.36 -1.98
C LYS A 200 -6.02 -1.80 -1.82
N VAL A 201 -4.83 -2.14 -2.31
CA VAL A 201 -4.22 -3.46 -2.08
C VAL A 201 -4.00 -3.68 -0.59
N ILE A 202 -3.45 -2.68 0.11
CA ILE A 202 -3.21 -2.74 1.56
C ILE A 202 -4.52 -2.91 2.33
N THR A 203 -5.53 -2.11 2.01
CA THR A 203 -6.78 -2.02 2.77
C THR A 203 -7.78 -3.13 2.44
N GLY A 204 -7.46 -4.03 1.50
CA GLY A 204 -8.35 -5.09 1.06
C GLY A 204 -9.54 -4.61 0.21
N VAL A 205 -9.57 -3.34 -0.19
CA VAL A 205 -10.65 -2.78 -1.03
C VAL A 205 -10.48 -3.19 -2.50
N HIS A 206 -9.25 -3.56 -2.90
CA HIS A 206 -8.95 -4.09 -4.23
C HIS A 206 -8.86 -5.62 -4.18
N THR A 207 -9.98 -6.29 -4.44
CA THR A 207 -10.12 -7.75 -4.32
C THR A 207 -10.08 -8.49 -5.66
N THR A 208 -10.17 -7.78 -6.78
CA THR A 208 -10.19 -8.39 -8.12
C THR A 208 -9.15 -7.75 -9.03
N HIS A 209 -8.45 -8.58 -9.80
CA HIS A 209 -7.47 -8.15 -10.77
C HIS A 209 -7.95 -8.43 -12.20
N ALA A 210 -7.84 -7.44 -13.09
CA ALA A 210 -8.03 -7.63 -14.53
C ALA A 210 -6.69 -8.05 -15.14
N TRP A 211 -6.53 -9.33 -15.44
CA TRP A 211 -5.25 -9.89 -15.84
C TRP A 211 -4.97 -9.71 -17.33
N GLY A 212 -3.81 -9.14 -17.63
CA GLY A 212 -3.11 -9.22 -18.91
C GLY A 212 -1.84 -10.06 -18.78
N TYR A 213 -1.11 -10.21 -19.89
CA TYR A 213 0.15 -10.96 -19.91
C TYR A 213 1.28 -10.03 -20.31
N LYS A 214 2.41 -10.14 -19.61
CA LYS A 214 3.63 -9.39 -19.90
C LYS A 214 4.79 -10.38 -20.00
N TYR A 215 5.65 -10.19 -21.01
CA TYR A 215 6.86 -10.98 -21.11
C TYR A 215 7.76 -10.75 -19.90
N TYR A 216 8.27 -11.84 -19.36
CA TYR A 216 9.20 -11.82 -18.25
C TYR A 216 10.17 -12.97 -18.41
N SER A 217 11.48 -12.71 -18.35
CA SER A 217 12.47 -13.76 -18.33
C SER A 217 13.20 -13.76 -17.00
N THR A 218 13.25 -14.91 -16.38
CA THR A 218 13.97 -15.11 -15.12
C THR A 218 15.35 -15.72 -15.33
N ASN A 219 15.66 -16.21 -16.53
CA ASN A 219 16.97 -16.83 -16.86
C ASN A 219 17.17 -16.96 -18.35
N ALA A 220 18.39 -17.34 -18.77
CA ALA A 220 18.79 -17.54 -20.17
C ALA A 220 17.99 -18.61 -20.96
N ALA A 221 17.19 -19.41 -20.30
CA ALA A 221 16.33 -20.45 -20.90
C ALA A 221 14.84 -20.05 -20.96
N GLY A 222 14.48 -18.87 -20.46
CA GLY A 222 13.12 -18.59 -20.06
C GLY A 222 12.31 -17.73 -21.00
N ASN A 223 11.66 -18.37 -21.97
CA ASN A 223 10.51 -17.76 -22.63
C ASN A 223 9.27 -17.94 -21.74
N VAL A 224 9.21 -17.17 -20.66
CA VAL A 224 8.08 -17.15 -19.76
C VAL A 224 7.35 -15.82 -19.84
N HIS A 225 6.09 -15.81 -19.51
CA HIS A 225 5.32 -14.59 -19.25
C HIS A 225 4.73 -14.63 -17.84
N VAL A 226 4.40 -13.46 -17.34
CA VAL A 226 3.76 -13.25 -16.06
C VAL A 226 2.42 -12.54 -16.29
N LYS A 227 1.44 -12.86 -15.49
CA LYS A 227 0.21 -12.08 -15.43
C LYS A 227 0.48 -10.76 -14.72
N TYR A 228 -0.08 -9.69 -15.25
CA TYR A 228 -0.10 -8.39 -14.57
C TYR A 228 -1.51 -7.84 -14.50
N CYS A 229 -1.83 -7.13 -13.46
CA CYS A 229 -3.11 -6.44 -13.38
C CYS A 229 -3.08 -5.17 -14.24
N THR A 230 -3.97 -5.07 -15.23
CA THR A 230 -4.05 -3.90 -16.11
C THR A 230 -4.51 -2.63 -15.38
N SER A 231 -5.08 -2.76 -14.19
CA SER A 231 -5.55 -1.63 -13.38
C SER A 231 -4.49 -1.11 -12.41
N CYS A 232 -3.77 -2.02 -11.70
CA CYS A 232 -2.80 -1.62 -10.67
C CYS A 232 -1.34 -1.87 -11.09
N ASN A 233 -1.08 -2.46 -12.26
CA ASN A 233 0.23 -2.88 -12.76
C ASN A 233 0.95 -3.94 -11.90
N GLY A 234 0.33 -4.43 -10.82
CA GLY A 234 0.93 -5.45 -9.97
C GLY A 234 1.15 -6.76 -10.72
N LEU A 235 2.30 -7.40 -10.50
CA LEU A 235 2.67 -8.67 -11.13
C LEU A 235 2.15 -9.86 -10.31
N SER A 236 1.66 -10.89 -11.00
CA SER A 236 1.35 -12.18 -10.37
C SER A 236 2.63 -12.88 -9.92
N THR A 237 2.55 -13.66 -8.86
CA THR A 237 3.61 -14.58 -8.42
C THR A 237 3.78 -15.77 -9.35
N VAL A 238 2.83 -16.01 -10.24
CA VAL A 238 2.83 -17.17 -11.16
C VAL A 238 3.37 -16.77 -12.51
N THR A 239 4.46 -17.45 -12.91
CA THR A 239 4.98 -17.40 -14.28
C THR A 239 4.44 -18.59 -15.07
N GLU A 240 4.17 -18.38 -16.35
CA GLU A 240 3.75 -19.42 -17.28
C GLU A 240 4.72 -19.51 -18.46
N GLN A 241 4.97 -20.71 -18.97
CA GLN A 241 5.78 -20.89 -20.18
C GLN A 241 5.06 -20.28 -21.39
N CYS A 242 5.83 -19.65 -22.27
CA CYS A 242 5.30 -19.12 -23.52
C CYS A 242 4.87 -20.27 -24.44
N THR A 243 3.70 -20.16 -25.02
CA THR A 243 3.20 -21.06 -26.09
C THR A 243 3.19 -20.30 -27.40
N TYR A 244 3.89 -20.81 -28.40
CA TYR A 244 4.09 -20.11 -29.67
C TYR A 244 3.15 -20.60 -30.75
N ASN A 245 2.66 -19.65 -31.56
CA ASN A 245 1.91 -19.96 -32.78
C ASN A 245 2.85 -20.30 -33.96
N SER A 246 2.29 -20.54 -35.13
CA SER A 246 3.04 -20.86 -36.37
C SER A 246 4.00 -19.75 -36.81
N ASN A 247 3.82 -18.51 -36.33
CA ASN A 247 4.72 -17.37 -36.63
C ASN A 247 5.79 -17.20 -35.55
N ASN A 248 5.95 -18.16 -34.64
CA ASN A 248 6.88 -18.11 -33.51
C ASN A 248 6.61 -16.95 -32.55
N VAL A 249 5.35 -16.51 -32.40
CA VAL A 249 4.94 -15.44 -31.48
C VAL A 249 4.13 -16.06 -30.34
N CYS A 250 4.45 -15.71 -29.10
CA CYS A 250 3.69 -16.17 -27.93
C CYS A 250 2.23 -15.73 -28.03
N THR A 251 1.32 -16.69 -27.92
CA THR A 251 -0.11 -16.48 -28.09
C THR A 251 -0.74 -15.62 -26.98
N LYS A 252 -0.05 -15.46 -25.83
CA LYS A 252 -0.55 -14.70 -24.67
C LYS A 252 0.12 -13.32 -24.53
N CYS A 253 1.44 -13.25 -24.57
CA CYS A 253 2.17 -12.00 -24.36
C CYS A 253 2.71 -11.34 -25.63
N GLY A 254 2.58 -11.99 -26.78
CA GLY A 254 2.98 -11.44 -28.07
C GLY A 254 4.49 -11.40 -28.34
N ILE A 255 5.33 -11.98 -27.45
CA ILE A 255 6.79 -11.96 -27.65
C ILE A 255 7.22 -12.99 -28.71
N PRO A 256 8.11 -12.63 -29.67
CA PRO A 256 8.68 -13.60 -30.58
C PRO A 256 9.61 -14.60 -29.87
N TYR A 257 9.68 -15.83 -30.38
CA TYR A 257 10.62 -16.84 -29.90
C TYR A 257 12.07 -16.36 -30.05
N GLY A 258 12.90 -16.62 -29.04
CA GLY A 258 14.33 -16.28 -29.05
C GLY A 258 14.66 -14.81 -28.81
N VAL A 259 13.65 -13.94 -28.62
CA VAL A 259 13.91 -12.56 -28.19
C VAL A 259 14.36 -12.58 -26.74
N GLN A 260 15.57 -12.07 -26.51
CA GLN A 260 16.05 -11.84 -25.15
C GLN A 260 15.24 -10.69 -24.51
N PRO A 261 14.86 -10.79 -23.23
CA PRO A 261 14.24 -9.66 -22.56
C PRO A 261 15.21 -8.48 -22.54
N TYR A 262 14.68 -7.28 -22.62
CA TYR A 262 15.43 -6.14 -22.14
C TYR A 262 15.80 -6.46 -20.69
N SER A 263 17.11 -6.53 -20.43
CA SER A 263 17.57 -6.50 -19.03
C SER A 263 16.90 -5.28 -18.39
N THR A 264 16.08 -5.50 -17.37
CA THR A 264 15.71 -4.37 -16.52
C THR A 264 17.02 -3.71 -16.11
N PRO A 265 17.17 -2.39 -16.26
CA PRO A 265 18.33 -1.72 -15.72
C PRO A 265 18.47 -2.15 -14.27
N ASP A 266 19.64 -2.67 -13.90
CA ASP A 266 19.96 -3.00 -12.52
C ASP A 266 19.78 -1.72 -11.71
N PRO A 267 18.82 -1.65 -10.78
CA PRO A 267 18.61 -0.45 -9.98
C PRO A 267 19.80 -0.14 -9.05
N SER A 268 20.81 -1.02 -9.00
CA SER A 268 22.05 -0.80 -8.24
C SER A 268 23.08 0.04 -8.98
N VAL A 269 22.85 0.41 -10.26
CA VAL A 269 23.73 1.29 -11.03
C VAL A 269 23.03 2.62 -11.24
N GLY A 270 22.89 3.37 -10.17
CA GLY A 270 22.51 4.78 -10.21
C GLY A 270 23.69 5.62 -9.80
N GLU A 271 24.18 6.44 -10.72
CA GLU A 271 25.07 7.57 -10.44
C GLU A 271 24.40 8.61 -9.54
#